data_277522a3b4677fb823ee117135e3963b
#
_entry.id   277522a3b4677fb823ee117135e3963b
#
_cell.length_a   1.000
_cell.length_b   1.000
_cell.length_c   1.000
_cell.angle_alpha   90.00
_cell.angle_beta   90.00
_cell.angle_gamma   90.00
#
_symmetry.space_group_name_H-M   'P 1'
#
loop_
_entity.id
_entity.type
_entity.pdbx_description
1 polymer ?
#
loop_
_entity_poly.entity_id
_entity_poly.type
_entity_poly.pdbx_seq_one_letter_code
_entity_poly.pdbx_strand_id
1 'polypeptide(L)'
;IQCWNQLQSEIGIMPCAANALLNEEGIPVVCETDIHGAITALLVEAAALDDTRSFFADWTIRHPDIENGELLQHCGPWPISVARETPKLTYPLAFSHPGSITAEAKHGEVTLARFDGDNGEYSMLLGKAKGVDGPKGMGTYLWVEVENIKRLEAKIVEGPYIHHCVGIHKDVVPVLYEACKYMGITPDLYDPIEEDVKAYLRGE
;
A
#
# COMPACT_ATOMS: atom_id res chain seq x y z
N ILE A 1 -5.05 12.63 5.89
CA ILE A 1 -5.22 13.02 7.31
C ILE A 1 -3.88 13.14 8.01
N GLN A 2 -3.73 14.10 8.93
CA GLN A 2 -2.56 14.25 9.81
C GLN A 2 -2.98 13.96 11.26
N CYS A 3 -2.68 12.77 11.75
CA CYS A 3 -3.09 12.35 13.09
C CYS A 3 -2.02 12.63 14.18
N TRP A 4 -0.76 12.58 13.85
CA TRP A 4 0.38 12.93 14.71
C TRP A 4 0.63 14.44 14.68
N ASN A 5 0.79 15.09 15.74
CA ASN A 5 0.44 14.90 17.13
C ASN A 5 -0.87 15.63 17.42
N GLN A 6 -1.26 16.50 16.47
CA GLN A 6 -2.32 17.48 16.69
C GLN A 6 -3.66 16.82 16.95
N LEU A 7 -4.14 15.97 16.03
CA LEU A 7 -5.48 15.40 16.15
C LEU A 7 -5.62 14.56 17.43
N GLN A 8 -4.65 13.70 17.71
CA GLN A 8 -4.69 12.91 18.95
C GLN A 8 -4.65 13.76 20.23
N SER A 9 -3.93 14.90 20.20
CA SER A 9 -3.89 15.82 21.34
C SER A 9 -5.23 16.56 21.55
N GLU A 10 -5.91 16.89 20.47
CA GLU A 10 -7.20 17.63 20.52
C GLU A 10 -8.38 16.74 20.89
N ILE A 11 -8.42 15.51 20.42
CA ILE A 11 -9.59 14.61 20.61
C ILE A 11 -9.31 13.41 21.53
N GLY A 12 -8.07 13.20 21.96
CA GLY A 12 -7.69 12.13 22.89
C GLY A 12 -7.75 10.69 22.34
N ILE A 13 -7.90 10.53 21.03
CA ILE A 13 -7.94 9.21 20.35
C ILE A 13 -7.16 9.25 19.04
N MET A 14 -6.79 8.06 18.56
CA MET A 14 -6.28 7.89 17.18
C MET A 14 -7.43 7.63 16.21
N PRO A 15 -7.41 8.19 15.00
CA PRO A 15 -8.48 8.01 14.02
C PRO A 15 -8.39 6.70 13.22
N CYS A 16 -7.37 5.86 13.46
CA CYS A 16 -7.07 4.70 12.60
C CYS A 16 -8.26 3.75 12.41
N ALA A 17 -9.02 3.43 13.48
CA ALA A 17 -10.19 2.57 13.36
C ALA A 17 -11.32 3.24 12.54
N ALA A 18 -11.52 4.55 12.68
CA ALA A 18 -12.48 5.30 11.87
C ALA A 18 -12.03 5.34 10.41
N ASN A 19 -10.74 5.55 10.15
CA ASN A 19 -10.17 5.52 8.81
C ASN A 19 -10.32 4.13 8.17
N ALA A 20 -10.13 3.04 8.95
CA ALA A 20 -10.35 1.68 8.47
C ALA A 20 -11.80 1.45 8.01
N LEU A 21 -12.79 1.99 8.73
CA LEU A 21 -14.19 1.91 8.34
C LEU A 21 -14.50 2.75 7.10
N LEU A 22 -13.94 3.95 6.97
CA LEU A 22 -14.09 4.76 5.77
C LEU A 22 -13.46 4.10 4.54
N ASN A 23 -12.26 3.54 4.70
CA ASN A 23 -11.61 2.77 3.65
C ASN A 23 -12.44 1.54 3.25
N GLU A 24 -13.08 0.86 4.21
CA GLU A 24 -14.01 -0.24 3.93
C GLU A 24 -15.20 0.19 3.08
N GLU A 25 -15.75 1.38 3.34
CA GLU A 25 -16.86 1.96 2.57
C GLU A 25 -16.45 2.53 1.20
N GLY A 26 -15.17 2.41 0.81
CA GLY A 26 -14.64 2.91 -0.46
C GLY A 26 -14.38 4.41 -0.47
N ILE A 27 -14.12 4.98 0.69
CA ILE A 27 -13.66 6.36 0.84
C ILE A 27 -12.18 6.30 1.26
N PRO A 28 -11.23 6.37 0.32
CA PRO A 28 -9.81 6.26 0.63
C PRO A 28 -9.35 7.36 1.58
N VAL A 29 -8.93 6.97 2.77
CA VAL A 29 -8.33 7.87 3.76
C VAL A 29 -6.87 7.49 3.93
N VAL A 30 -6.00 8.39 3.53
CA VAL A 30 -4.56 8.20 3.56
C VAL A 30 -3.94 9.02 4.68
N CYS A 31 -3.00 8.41 5.39
CA CYS A 31 -2.31 9.02 6.52
C CYS A 31 -1.22 10.01 6.07
N GLU A 32 -0.72 10.80 7.03
CA GLU A 32 0.46 11.66 6.89
C GLU A 32 0.35 12.75 5.84
N THR A 33 -0.91 13.13 5.51
CA THR A 33 -1.21 14.15 4.48
C THR A 33 -0.64 13.81 3.11
N ASP A 34 -0.45 12.50 2.83
CA ASP A 34 0.10 12.02 1.57
C ASP A 34 -0.93 12.08 0.43
N ILE A 35 -0.95 13.20 -0.27
CA ILE A 35 -1.87 13.43 -1.38
C ILE A 35 -1.58 12.46 -2.54
N HIS A 36 -0.32 12.18 -2.85
CA HIS A 36 0.05 11.22 -3.89
C HIS A 36 -0.39 9.80 -3.53
N GLY A 37 -0.30 9.42 -2.25
CA GLY A 37 -0.87 8.15 -1.76
C GLY A 37 -2.39 8.08 -1.92
N ALA A 38 -3.11 9.18 -1.67
CA ALA A 38 -4.56 9.23 -1.88
C ALA A 38 -4.94 9.11 -3.37
N ILE A 39 -4.20 9.76 -4.26
CA ILE A 39 -4.34 9.61 -5.71
C ILE A 39 -4.07 8.16 -6.12
N THR A 40 -3.00 7.55 -5.57
CA THR A 40 -2.66 6.15 -5.83
C THR A 40 -3.81 5.23 -5.44
N ALA A 41 -4.39 5.41 -4.24
CA ALA A 41 -5.51 4.57 -3.76
C ALA A 41 -6.72 4.65 -4.70
N LEU A 42 -7.10 5.87 -5.14
CA LEU A 42 -8.19 6.06 -6.10
C LEU A 42 -7.92 5.37 -7.44
N LEU A 43 -6.71 5.48 -7.98
CA LEU A 43 -6.34 4.86 -9.25
C LEU A 43 -6.33 3.33 -9.16
N VAL A 44 -5.80 2.78 -8.07
CA VAL A 44 -5.74 1.33 -7.82
C VAL A 44 -7.14 0.74 -7.66
N GLU A 45 -8.03 1.37 -6.89
CA GLU A 45 -9.41 0.92 -6.73
C GLU A 45 -10.21 1.06 -8.03
N ALA A 46 -10.03 2.15 -8.77
CA ALA A 46 -10.66 2.29 -10.08
C ALA A 46 -10.21 1.21 -11.08
N ALA A 47 -8.93 0.84 -11.05
CA ALA A 47 -8.38 -0.22 -11.91
C ALA A 47 -8.91 -1.61 -11.55
N ALA A 48 -9.37 -1.82 -10.33
CA ALA A 48 -9.94 -3.10 -9.89
C ALA A 48 -11.29 -3.41 -10.55
N LEU A 49 -12.08 -2.41 -10.93
CA LEU A 49 -13.40 -2.53 -11.57
C LEU A 49 -14.43 -3.32 -10.74
N ASP A 50 -14.22 -3.43 -9.45
CA ASP A 50 -15.13 -4.05 -8.47
C ASP A 50 -14.94 -3.41 -7.08
N ASP A 51 -15.53 -4.00 -6.04
CA ASP A 51 -15.49 -3.49 -4.68
C ASP A 51 -14.24 -3.93 -3.89
N THR A 52 -13.16 -4.38 -4.55
CA THR A 52 -11.90 -4.72 -3.88
C THR A 52 -11.26 -3.46 -3.31
N ARG A 53 -10.99 -3.44 -2.01
CA ARG A 53 -10.44 -2.29 -1.31
C ARG A 53 -8.92 -2.29 -1.32
N SER A 54 -8.36 -1.10 -1.46
CA SER A 54 -6.93 -0.86 -1.33
C SER A 54 -6.53 -0.63 0.14
N PHE A 55 -5.24 -0.74 0.43
CA PHE A 55 -4.68 -0.42 1.72
C PHE A 55 -3.39 0.40 1.56
N PHE A 56 -3.25 1.42 2.37
CA PHE A 56 -2.07 2.30 2.41
C PHE A 56 -1.05 1.77 3.41
N ALA A 57 0.21 1.63 3.00
CA ALA A 57 1.25 0.99 3.77
C ALA A 57 2.61 1.68 3.63
N ASP A 58 3.47 1.42 4.61
CA ASP A 58 4.90 1.71 4.58
C ASP A 58 5.68 0.45 4.26
N TRP A 59 6.71 0.55 3.42
CA TRP A 59 7.81 -0.40 3.38
C TRP A 59 8.67 -0.19 4.64
N THR A 60 8.85 -1.22 5.46
CA THR A 60 9.45 -1.00 6.79
C THR A 60 10.74 -1.76 7.04
N ILE A 61 10.70 -3.07 7.12
CA ILE A 61 11.86 -3.89 7.48
C ILE A 61 11.93 -5.17 6.64
N ARG A 62 13.12 -5.66 6.42
CA ARG A 62 13.37 -6.94 5.77
C ARG A 62 12.84 -8.11 6.56
N HIS A 63 12.34 -9.11 5.85
CA HIS A 63 11.92 -10.38 6.46
C HIS A 63 13.15 -11.11 7.03
N PRO A 64 13.06 -11.70 8.25
CA PRO A 64 14.22 -12.34 8.86
C PRO A 64 14.74 -13.59 8.13
N ASP A 65 13.84 -14.30 7.43
CA ASP A 65 14.16 -15.61 6.83
C ASP A 65 13.95 -15.65 5.31
N ILE A 66 13.31 -14.65 4.70
CA ILE A 66 13.04 -14.59 3.26
C ILE A 66 13.87 -13.45 2.65
N GLU A 67 14.81 -13.80 1.76
CA GLU A 67 15.77 -12.83 1.19
C GLU A 67 15.08 -11.66 0.47
N ASN A 68 14.03 -11.95 -0.30
CA ASN A 68 13.25 -10.96 -1.03
C ASN A 68 11.96 -10.53 -0.28
N GLY A 69 11.92 -10.75 1.03
CA GLY A 69 10.78 -10.46 1.87
C GLY A 69 10.90 -9.13 2.60
N GLU A 70 9.78 -8.45 2.74
CA GLU A 70 9.67 -7.19 3.48
C GLU A 70 8.31 -7.05 4.17
N LEU A 71 8.25 -6.22 5.20
CA LEU A 71 7.03 -5.92 5.94
C LEU A 71 6.38 -4.66 5.37
N LEU A 72 5.16 -4.80 4.91
CA LEU A 72 4.22 -3.69 4.74
C LEU A 72 3.46 -3.47 6.04
N GLN A 73 3.44 -2.25 6.54
CA GLN A 73 2.84 -1.96 7.84
C GLN A 73 2.25 -0.55 7.87
N HIS A 74 1.23 -0.37 8.73
CA HIS A 74 0.78 0.96 9.15
C HIS A 74 0.13 0.89 10.53
N CYS A 75 -0.15 2.06 11.13
CA CYS A 75 -0.69 2.16 12.50
C CYS A 75 -2.06 1.49 12.71
N GLY A 76 -2.81 1.13 11.64
CA GLY A 76 -4.09 0.42 11.76
C GLY A 76 -5.25 0.97 10.93
N PRO A 77 -5.02 1.66 9.79
CA PRO A 77 -6.11 2.25 8.99
C PRO A 77 -6.62 1.35 7.86
N TRP A 78 -6.13 0.12 7.73
CA TRP A 78 -6.50 -0.74 6.60
C TRP A 78 -7.96 -1.19 6.65
N PRO A 79 -8.63 -1.37 5.51
CA PRO A 79 -10.01 -1.86 5.44
C PRO A 79 -10.18 -3.18 6.19
N ILE A 80 -11.35 -3.37 6.79
CA ILE A 80 -11.68 -4.59 7.53
C ILE A 80 -11.66 -5.82 6.62
N SER A 81 -12.12 -5.68 5.38
CA SER A 81 -12.17 -6.74 4.38
C SER A 81 -10.78 -7.26 3.94
N VAL A 82 -9.73 -6.45 4.14
CA VAL A 82 -8.35 -6.85 3.84
C VAL A 82 -7.80 -7.82 4.89
N ALA A 83 -8.33 -7.78 6.11
CA ALA A 83 -7.83 -8.58 7.22
C ALA A 83 -8.08 -10.09 7.05
N ARG A 84 -7.08 -10.90 7.47
CA ARG A 84 -7.15 -12.37 7.50
C ARG A 84 -8.08 -12.88 8.60
N GLU A 85 -8.10 -12.16 9.73
CA GLU A 85 -8.95 -12.46 10.90
C GLU A 85 -9.69 -11.18 11.33
N THR A 86 -10.68 -11.31 12.19
CA THR A 86 -11.39 -10.16 12.75
C THR A 86 -10.41 -9.18 13.43
N PRO A 87 -10.29 -7.92 12.96
CA PRO A 87 -9.42 -6.93 13.56
C PRO A 87 -9.78 -6.65 15.01
N LYS A 88 -8.80 -6.29 15.82
CA LYS A 88 -8.96 -5.96 17.24
C LYS A 88 -8.61 -4.51 17.49
N LEU A 89 -9.42 -3.82 18.28
CA LEU A 89 -9.08 -2.49 18.77
C LEU A 89 -7.82 -2.54 19.64
N THR A 90 -6.95 -1.58 19.45
CA THR A 90 -5.66 -1.50 20.14
C THR A 90 -5.15 -0.05 20.20
N TYR A 91 -3.96 0.10 20.71
CA TYR A 91 -3.16 1.32 20.61
C TYR A 91 -2.37 1.33 19.30
N PRO A 92 -2.02 2.50 18.75
CA PRO A 92 -1.10 2.61 17.61
C PRO A 92 0.31 2.17 18.02
N LEU A 93 1.20 2.07 17.05
CA LEU A 93 2.60 1.66 17.25
C LEU A 93 3.31 2.48 18.34
N ALA A 94 3.02 3.76 18.46
CA ALA A 94 3.61 4.64 19.47
C ALA A 94 2.89 4.65 20.83
N PHE A 95 1.89 3.81 21.05
CA PHE A 95 1.16 3.63 22.32
C PHE A 95 0.64 4.92 22.98
N SER A 96 0.36 5.96 22.18
CA SER A 96 -0.04 7.27 22.72
C SER A 96 -1.49 7.32 23.17
N HIS A 97 -2.42 7.06 22.27
CA HIS A 97 -3.86 7.10 22.49
C HIS A 97 -4.54 5.89 21.86
N PRO A 98 -5.65 5.37 22.41
CA PRO A 98 -6.39 4.26 21.79
C PRO A 98 -7.06 4.71 20.48
N GLY A 99 -7.57 3.77 19.70
CA GLY A 99 -8.33 4.04 18.48
C GLY A 99 -7.68 3.50 17.21
N SER A 100 -6.67 2.63 17.36
CA SER A 100 -6.11 1.85 16.27
C SER A 100 -6.76 0.46 16.21
N ILE A 101 -6.51 -0.26 15.12
CA ILE A 101 -6.79 -1.69 15.00
C ILE A 101 -5.51 -2.47 14.73
N THR A 102 -5.49 -3.73 15.11
CA THR A 102 -4.42 -4.66 14.71
C THR A 102 -5.02 -5.82 13.94
N ALA A 103 -4.43 -6.12 12.80
CA ALA A 103 -4.77 -7.24 11.95
C ALA A 103 -3.63 -7.56 10.98
N GLU A 104 -3.40 -8.83 10.75
CA GLU A 104 -2.65 -9.29 9.59
C GLU A 104 -3.57 -9.30 8.37
N ALA A 105 -3.08 -8.84 7.23
CA ALA A 105 -3.83 -8.94 5.98
C ALA A 105 -3.83 -10.36 5.42
N LYS A 106 -4.79 -10.64 4.55
CA LYS A 106 -4.86 -11.90 3.80
C LYS A 106 -3.58 -12.08 2.98
N HIS A 107 -3.11 -13.30 2.91
CA HIS A 107 -2.04 -13.65 1.97
C HIS A 107 -2.60 -13.76 0.54
N GLY A 108 -1.72 -13.95 -0.41
CA GLY A 108 -2.03 -14.07 -1.84
C GLY A 108 -1.30 -13.04 -2.67
N GLU A 109 -1.69 -12.92 -3.92
CA GLU A 109 -1.13 -11.90 -4.80
C GLU A 109 -1.64 -10.51 -4.43
N VAL A 110 -0.74 -9.55 -4.47
CA VAL A 110 -1.01 -8.13 -4.20
C VAL A 110 -0.34 -7.29 -5.29
N THR A 111 -1.08 -6.38 -5.91
CA THR A 111 -0.46 -5.27 -6.64
C THR A 111 -0.04 -4.21 -5.65
N LEU A 112 1.17 -3.70 -5.80
CA LEU A 112 1.69 -2.56 -5.06
C LEU A 112 1.96 -1.42 -6.03
N ALA A 113 1.50 -0.23 -5.68
CA ALA A 113 1.62 0.96 -6.52
C ALA A 113 1.99 2.19 -5.70
N ARG A 114 2.68 3.11 -6.36
CA ARG A 114 2.95 4.45 -5.81
C ARG A 114 3.03 5.46 -6.94
N PHE A 115 2.04 6.37 -7.00
CA PHE A 115 2.13 7.58 -7.81
C PHE A 115 2.98 8.60 -7.09
N ASP A 116 3.99 9.14 -7.77
CA ASP A 116 4.82 10.20 -7.23
C ASP A 116 5.38 11.08 -8.35
N GLY A 117 5.96 12.20 -7.99
CA GLY A 117 6.57 13.10 -8.95
C GLY A 117 6.96 14.44 -8.36
N ASP A 118 7.74 15.17 -9.14
CA ASP A 118 8.23 16.50 -8.82
C ASP A 118 8.26 17.37 -10.08
N ASN A 119 8.12 18.68 -9.92
CA ASN A 119 8.26 19.68 -10.99
C ASN A 119 7.39 19.43 -12.23
N GLY A 120 6.25 18.75 -12.08
CA GLY A 120 5.32 18.45 -13.17
C GLY A 120 5.66 17.18 -13.96
N GLU A 121 6.68 16.43 -13.57
CA GLU A 121 6.99 15.11 -14.09
C GLU A 121 6.50 14.06 -13.09
N TYR A 122 5.62 13.17 -13.55
CA TYR A 122 4.99 12.17 -12.71
C TYR A 122 5.24 10.76 -13.23
N SER A 123 5.44 9.84 -12.28
CA SER A 123 5.58 8.42 -12.55
C SER A 123 4.75 7.59 -11.58
N MET A 124 4.53 6.33 -11.92
CA MET A 124 3.85 5.37 -11.06
C MET A 124 4.70 4.13 -10.92
N LEU A 125 5.25 3.92 -9.74
CA LEU A 125 5.87 2.66 -9.35
C LEU A 125 4.80 1.58 -9.33
N LEU A 126 5.04 0.47 -10.02
CA LEU A 126 4.10 -0.63 -10.15
C LEU A 126 4.83 -1.97 -10.02
N GLY A 127 4.17 -2.92 -9.41
CA GLY A 127 4.65 -4.30 -9.40
C GLY A 127 3.78 -5.20 -8.55
N LYS A 128 4.18 -6.45 -8.48
CA LYS A 128 3.49 -7.50 -7.73
C LYS A 128 4.28 -7.89 -6.50
N ALA A 129 3.55 -8.36 -5.51
CA ALA A 129 4.09 -9.01 -4.33
C ALA A 129 3.19 -10.19 -3.97
N LYS A 130 3.74 -11.10 -3.18
CA LYS A 130 3.01 -12.24 -2.64
C LYS A 130 3.02 -12.16 -1.12
N GLY A 131 1.83 -12.16 -0.50
CA GLY A 131 1.70 -12.27 0.95
C GLY A 131 2.28 -13.59 1.46
N VAL A 132 3.13 -13.51 2.46
CA VAL A 132 3.83 -14.66 3.08
C VAL A 132 3.68 -14.64 4.60
N ASP A 133 3.95 -15.77 5.25
CA ASP A 133 4.02 -15.84 6.71
C ASP A 133 5.26 -15.12 7.22
N GLY A 134 5.16 -14.54 8.41
CA GLY A 134 6.30 -13.89 9.07
C GLY A 134 6.02 -13.59 10.55
N PRO A 135 6.95 -12.94 11.25
CA PRO A 135 6.75 -12.56 12.64
C PRO A 135 5.50 -11.70 12.84
N LYS A 136 4.84 -11.87 13.99
CA LYS A 136 3.65 -11.09 14.33
C LYS A 136 3.97 -9.60 14.42
N GLY A 137 3.27 -8.81 13.59
CA GLY A 137 3.35 -7.36 13.60
C GLY A 137 2.40 -6.68 14.59
N MET A 138 2.46 -5.37 14.62
CA MET A 138 1.53 -4.47 15.33
C MET A 138 0.80 -3.60 14.29
N GLY A 139 -0.35 -3.06 14.68
CA GLY A 139 -1.18 -2.32 13.73
C GLY A 139 -1.71 -3.22 12.61
N THR A 140 -1.87 -2.68 11.44
CA THR A 140 -2.22 -3.45 10.24
C THR A 140 -0.96 -3.77 9.45
N TYR A 141 -0.77 -5.02 9.06
CA TYR A 141 0.48 -5.45 8.44
C TYR A 141 0.31 -6.63 7.49
N LEU A 142 1.28 -6.78 6.59
CA LEU A 142 1.44 -7.90 5.68
C LEU A 142 2.92 -8.12 5.38
N TRP A 143 3.42 -9.32 5.65
CA TRP A 143 4.70 -9.74 5.11
C TRP A 143 4.53 -10.09 3.65
N VAL A 144 5.38 -9.55 2.80
CA VAL A 144 5.34 -9.80 1.36
C VAL A 144 6.69 -10.26 0.85
N GLU A 145 6.68 -11.09 -0.17
CA GLU A 145 7.82 -11.43 -0.99
C GLU A 145 7.64 -10.77 -2.37
N VAL A 146 8.68 -10.12 -2.87
CA VAL A 146 8.75 -9.56 -4.22
C VAL A 146 9.84 -10.28 -5.00
N GLU A 147 9.80 -10.25 -6.32
CA GLU A 147 10.80 -10.96 -7.12
C GLU A 147 12.21 -10.35 -6.98
N ASN A 148 12.31 -9.03 -6.93
CA ASN A 148 13.58 -8.32 -6.83
C ASN A 148 13.51 -7.13 -5.86
N ILE A 149 13.67 -7.42 -4.58
CA ILE A 149 13.63 -6.40 -3.52
C ILE A 149 14.74 -5.34 -3.68
N LYS A 150 15.91 -5.70 -4.16
CA LYS A 150 17.01 -4.75 -4.35
C LYS A 150 16.67 -3.69 -5.39
N ARG A 151 15.96 -4.09 -6.47
CA ARG A 151 15.49 -3.16 -7.49
C ARG A 151 14.42 -2.23 -6.93
N LEU A 152 13.49 -2.75 -6.11
CA LEU A 152 12.48 -1.96 -5.44
C LEU A 152 13.10 -0.95 -4.46
N GLU A 153 14.00 -1.41 -3.59
CA GLU A 153 14.69 -0.54 -2.63
C GLU A 153 15.49 0.56 -3.32
N ALA A 154 16.20 0.25 -4.42
CA ALA A 154 16.92 1.25 -5.17
C ALA A 154 15.99 2.38 -5.65
N LYS A 155 14.80 2.05 -6.16
CA LYS A 155 13.80 3.03 -6.58
C LYS A 155 13.25 3.90 -5.43
N ILE A 156 13.15 3.35 -4.23
CA ILE A 156 12.72 4.08 -3.04
C ILE A 156 13.87 4.96 -2.50
N VAL A 157 15.07 4.43 -2.42
CA VAL A 157 16.23 5.13 -1.83
C VAL A 157 16.79 6.21 -2.76
N GLU A 158 16.89 5.91 -4.05
CA GLU A 158 17.41 6.84 -5.06
C GLU A 158 16.33 7.83 -5.54
N GLY A 159 15.07 7.51 -5.31
CA GLY A 159 13.93 8.31 -5.72
C GLY A 159 13.44 7.98 -7.15
N PRO A 160 12.34 8.62 -7.57
CA PRO A 160 11.60 9.71 -6.90
C PRO A 160 10.63 9.25 -5.80
N TYR A 161 10.51 7.96 -5.56
CA TYR A 161 9.51 7.40 -4.67
C TYR A 161 9.89 7.49 -3.20
N ILE A 162 8.88 7.52 -2.34
CA ILE A 162 9.04 7.43 -0.89
C ILE A 162 8.65 6.03 -0.40
N HIS A 163 8.79 5.79 0.90
CA HIS A 163 8.48 4.49 1.51
C HIS A 163 6.99 4.14 1.59
N HIS A 164 6.09 5.07 1.27
CA HIS A 164 4.66 4.80 1.20
C HIS A 164 4.28 4.08 -0.09
N CYS A 165 3.38 3.11 0.02
CA CYS A 165 2.75 2.46 -1.13
C CYS A 165 1.27 2.18 -0.87
N VAL A 166 0.56 1.82 -1.92
CA VAL A 166 -0.82 1.33 -1.85
C VAL A 166 -0.86 -0.08 -2.40
N GLY A 167 -1.42 -0.99 -1.61
CA GLY A 167 -1.63 -2.38 -1.99
C GLY A 167 -3.09 -2.71 -2.29
N ILE A 168 -3.32 -3.69 -3.16
CA ILE A 168 -4.63 -4.26 -3.43
C ILE A 168 -4.52 -5.76 -3.74
N HIS A 169 -5.42 -6.58 -3.18
CA HIS A 169 -5.45 -8.03 -3.43
C HIS A 169 -6.08 -8.36 -4.79
N LYS A 170 -5.50 -7.82 -5.84
CA LYS A 170 -5.90 -8.03 -7.23
C LYS A 170 -4.75 -7.67 -8.16
N ASP A 171 -4.60 -8.39 -9.27
CA ASP A 171 -3.65 -8.00 -10.31
C ASP A 171 -4.25 -6.87 -11.14
N VAL A 172 -3.81 -5.65 -10.87
CA VAL A 172 -4.20 -4.44 -11.61
C VAL A 172 -3.00 -3.78 -12.31
N VAL A 173 -1.83 -4.42 -12.27
CA VAL A 173 -0.61 -3.89 -12.90
C VAL A 173 -0.81 -3.60 -14.40
N PRO A 174 -1.37 -4.51 -15.22
CA PRO A 174 -1.54 -4.23 -16.63
C PRO A 174 -2.51 -3.08 -16.91
N VAL A 175 -3.58 -2.96 -16.11
CA VAL A 175 -4.57 -1.89 -16.24
C VAL A 175 -3.96 -0.54 -15.91
N LEU A 176 -3.23 -0.44 -14.79
CA LEU A 176 -2.55 0.78 -14.38
C LEU A 176 -1.44 1.17 -15.35
N TYR A 177 -0.67 0.19 -15.83
CA TYR A 177 0.39 0.40 -16.82
C TYR A 177 -0.17 1.07 -18.09
N GLU A 178 -1.28 0.53 -18.62
CA GLU A 178 -1.91 1.11 -19.81
C GLU A 178 -2.56 2.47 -19.51
N ALA A 179 -3.24 2.62 -18.37
CA ALA A 179 -3.86 3.87 -17.96
C ALA A 179 -2.84 5.01 -17.82
N CYS A 180 -1.66 4.75 -17.29
CA CYS A 180 -0.59 5.74 -17.14
C CYS A 180 -0.27 6.44 -18.46
N LYS A 181 -0.25 5.70 -19.58
CA LYS A 181 0.04 6.25 -20.92
C LYS A 181 -0.99 7.30 -21.34
N TYR A 182 -2.27 7.10 -21.01
CA TYR A 182 -3.33 8.05 -21.33
C TYR A 182 -3.35 9.26 -20.38
N MET A 183 -2.86 9.09 -19.18
CA MET A 183 -2.78 10.15 -18.17
C MET A 183 -1.50 11.00 -18.26
N GLY A 184 -0.54 10.64 -19.12
CA GLY A 184 0.76 11.32 -19.19
C GLY A 184 1.64 11.01 -17.98
N ILE A 185 1.44 9.86 -17.32
CA ILE A 185 2.24 9.37 -16.21
C ILE A 185 3.19 8.31 -16.74
N THR A 186 4.46 8.32 -16.34
CA THR A 186 5.42 7.30 -16.72
C THR A 186 5.23 6.05 -15.87
N PRO A 187 4.85 4.88 -16.44
CA PRO A 187 4.82 3.64 -15.67
C PRO A 187 6.25 3.18 -15.39
N ASP A 188 6.54 2.86 -14.13
CA ASP A 188 7.85 2.43 -13.66
C ASP A 188 7.74 1.11 -12.92
N LEU A 189 8.10 0.02 -13.58
CA LEU A 189 7.91 -1.33 -13.07
C LEU A 189 9.14 -1.80 -12.27
N TYR A 190 8.88 -2.37 -11.11
CA TYR A 190 9.89 -3.10 -10.35
C TYR A 190 9.73 -4.62 -10.47
N ASP A 191 8.48 -5.09 -10.59
CA ASP A 191 8.09 -6.50 -10.69
C ASP A 191 6.58 -6.58 -11.02
N PRO A 192 6.14 -7.26 -12.12
CA PRO A 192 7.00 -7.89 -13.13
C PRO A 192 7.79 -6.89 -13.97
N ILE A 193 8.70 -7.38 -14.79
CA ILE A 193 9.45 -6.55 -15.75
C ILE A 193 8.54 -6.03 -16.86
N GLU A 194 8.95 -4.98 -17.54
CA GLU A 194 8.14 -4.30 -18.57
C GLU A 194 7.74 -5.22 -19.72
N GLU A 195 8.62 -6.15 -20.12
CA GLU A 195 8.37 -7.14 -21.17
C GLU A 195 7.22 -8.08 -20.80
N ASP A 196 7.13 -8.52 -19.55
CA ASP A 196 6.06 -9.41 -19.08
C ASP A 196 4.69 -8.70 -19.13
N VAL A 197 4.65 -7.43 -18.73
CA VAL A 197 3.42 -6.62 -18.82
C VAL A 197 3.04 -6.40 -20.27
N LYS A 198 3.98 -6.10 -21.15
CA LYS A 198 3.72 -5.95 -22.59
C LYS A 198 3.22 -7.25 -23.22
N ALA A 199 3.79 -8.40 -22.84
CA ALA A 199 3.33 -9.71 -23.31
C ALA A 199 1.88 -9.96 -22.86
N TYR A 200 1.60 -9.73 -21.58
CA TYR A 200 0.24 -9.85 -21.04
C TYR A 200 -0.78 -8.97 -21.80
N LEU A 201 -0.43 -7.70 -22.09
CA LEU A 201 -1.30 -6.78 -22.82
C LEU A 201 -1.54 -7.19 -24.28
N ARG A 202 -0.62 -7.97 -24.87
CA ARG A 202 -0.79 -8.57 -26.20
C ARG A 202 -1.58 -9.89 -26.18
N GLY A 203 -1.87 -10.42 -24.98
CA GLY A 203 -2.54 -11.71 -24.80
C GLY A 203 -1.64 -12.93 -25.04
N GLU A 204 -0.35 -12.80 -24.77
CA GLU A 204 0.69 -13.84 -24.90
C GLU A 204 0.87 -14.60 -23.58
#